data_238b6e48b6b0f8ca5985ba6cdbfb4a88
#
_entry.id   238b6e48b6b0f8ca5985ba6cdbfb4a88
#
_cell.length_a   1.000
_cell.length_b   1.000
_cell.length_c   1.000
_cell.angle_alpha   90.00
_cell.angle_beta   90.00
_cell.angle_gamma   90.00
#
_symmetry.space_group_name_H-M   'P 1'
#
loop_
_entity.id
_entity.type
_entity.pdbx_description
1 polymer ?
#
loop_
_entity_poly.entity_id
_entity_poly.type
_entity_poly.pdbx_seq_one_letter_code
_entity_poly.pdbx_strand_id
1 'polypeptide(L)'
;MTTRRGIDGGIEVTLEFSRHMGPRYIHGAVTLQFDSHLPYAFVSTASWPAEDNYESAIREAVEEVLLERLGSLRMTRVLLKRIGWNEIDSCESGFRRAALAATKAAFEV
;
A
#
# COMPACT_ATOMS: atom_id res chain seq x y z
N MET A 1 -7.65 1.08 -10.27
CA MET A 1 -6.21 0.98 -9.97
C MET A 1 -5.40 1.72 -11.03
N THR A 2 -4.44 2.48 -10.60
CA THR A 2 -3.53 3.20 -11.49
C THR A 2 -2.10 2.82 -11.17
N THR A 3 -1.34 2.43 -12.19
CA THR A 3 0.07 2.06 -12.06
C THR A 3 0.90 2.95 -12.97
N ARG A 4 1.97 3.51 -12.43
CA ARG A 4 2.88 4.37 -13.18
C ARG A 4 4.32 3.94 -12.94
N ARG A 5 5.13 3.99 -14.00
CA ARG A 5 6.58 3.80 -13.86
C ARG A 5 7.24 5.15 -13.68
N GLY A 6 8.08 5.25 -12.66
CA GLY A 6 8.89 6.43 -12.43
C GLY A 6 10.07 6.50 -13.38
N ILE A 7 10.71 7.67 -13.41
CA ILE A 7 11.88 7.93 -14.26
C ILE A 7 13.04 7.01 -13.89
N ASP A 8 13.16 6.67 -12.61
CA ASP A 8 14.25 5.85 -12.06
C ASP A 8 13.97 4.35 -12.07
N GLY A 9 12.96 3.91 -12.81
CA GLY A 9 12.57 2.51 -12.83
C GLY A 9 11.67 2.12 -11.66
N GLY A 10 11.28 3.07 -10.82
CA GLY A 10 10.33 2.85 -9.75
C GLY A 10 8.91 2.66 -10.28
N ILE A 11 8.08 2.00 -9.49
CA ILE A 11 6.69 1.74 -9.82
C ILE A 11 5.81 2.41 -8.78
N GLU A 12 4.89 3.26 -9.23
CA GLU A 12 3.89 3.89 -8.37
C GLU A 12 2.54 3.27 -8.66
N VAL A 13 1.87 2.80 -7.59
CA VAL A 13 0.55 2.20 -7.69
C VAL A 13 -0.41 2.97 -6.80
N THR A 14 -1.52 3.42 -7.37
CA THR A 14 -2.63 3.99 -6.63
C THR A 14 -3.78 3.01 -6.70
N LEU A 15 -4.27 2.57 -5.56
CA LEU A 15 -5.33 1.58 -5.49
C LEU A 15 -6.31 1.93 -4.38
N GLU A 16 -7.59 1.94 -4.73
CA GLU A 16 -8.69 2.06 -3.79
C GLU A 16 -9.36 0.69 -3.65
N PHE A 17 -9.47 0.22 -2.43
CA PHE A 17 -10.26 -0.96 -2.10
C PHE A 17 -11.57 -0.50 -1.47
N SER A 18 -12.69 -0.93 -2.05
CA SER A 18 -14.01 -0.52 -1.60
C SER A 18 -14.96 -1.68 -1.86
N ARG A 19 -15.52 -2.26 -0.79
CA ARG A 19 -16.30 -3.47 -0.92
C ARG A 19 -17.28 -3.65 0.23
N HIS A 20 -18.45 -4.21 -0.07
CA HIS A 20 -19.35 -4.72 0.96
C HIS A 20 -18.83 -6.04 1.50
N MET A 21 -18.72 -6.13 2.82
CA MET A 21 -18.30 -7.33 3.52
C MET A 21 -19.35 -7.63 4.58
N GLY A 22 -20.37 -8.41 4.19
CA GLY A 22 -21.52 -8.64 5.05
C GLY A 22 -22.32 -7.37 5.24
N PRO A 23 -22.68 -6.99 6.49
CA PRO A 23 -23.42 -5.76 6.74
C PRO A 23 -22.56 -4.50 6.70
N ARG A 24 -21.25 -4.62 6.50
CA ARG A 24 -20.32 -3.49 6.52
C ARG A 24 -19.76 -3.19 5.14
N TYR A 25 -19.48 -1.93 4.92
CA TYR A 25 -18.73 -1.48 3.76
C TYR A 25 -17.30 -1.20 4.23
N ILE A 26 -16.33 -1.72 3.52
CA ILE A 26 -14.91 -1.60 3.87
C ILE A 26 -14.20 -0.76 2.82
N HIS A 27 -13.44 0.22 3.27
CA HIS A 27 -12.71 1.13 2.38
C HIS A 27 -11.28 1.37 2.85
N GLY A 28 -10.38 1.45 1.90
CA GLY A 28 -9.02 1.92 2.10
C GLY A 28 -8.41 2.27 0.76
N ALA A 29 -7.64 3.32 0.70
CA ALA A 29 -6.96 3.72 -0.52
C ALA A 29 -5.53 4.10 -0.22
N VAL A 30 -4.60 3.64 -1.06
CA VAL A 30 -3.16 3.89 -0.88
C VAL A 30 -2.52 4.28 -2.20
N THR A 31 -1.48 5.11 -2.12
CA THR A 31 -0.55 5.33 -3.21
C THR A 31 0.83 4.93 -2.71
N LEU A 32 1.35 3.86 -3.27
CA LEU A 32 2.64 3.28 -2.89
C LEU A 32 3.62 3.40 -4.05
N GLN A 33 4.87 3.72 -3.72
CA GLN A 33 5.96 3.74 -4.69
C GLN A 33 6.99 2.71 -4.27
N PHE A 34 7.44 1.91 -5.23
CA PHE A 34 8.43 0.86 -5.01
C PHE A 34 9.65 1.15 -5.86
N ASP A 35 10.80 1.30 -5.21
CA ASP A 35 12.07 1.55 -5.90
C ASP A 35 13.01 0.38 -5.68
N SER A 36 13.41 -0.27 -6.78
CA SER A 36 14.33 -1.40 -6.75
C SER A 36 15.77 -0.91 -6.59
N HIS A 37 16.63 -1.80 -6.10
CA HIS A 37 18.07 -1.56 -5.96
C HIS A 37 18.44 -0.55 -4.88
N LEU A 38 17.51 -0.20 -4.01
CA LEU A 38 17.76 0.60 -2.82
C LEU A 38 17.57 -0.27 -1.58
N PRO A 39 18.30 0.00 -0.50
CA PRO A 39 18.10 -0.75 0.74
C PRO A 39 16.66 -0.68 1.20
N TYR A 40 16.14 -1.77 1.73
CA TYR A 40 14.77 -1.80 2.21
C TYR A 40 14.55 -0.73 3.27
N ALA A 41 13.48 0.03 3.08
CA ALA A 41 12.95 0.95 4.08
C ALA A 41 11.48 1.17 3.77
N PHE A 42 10.66 1.33 4.78
CA PHE A 42 9.28 1.76 4.62
C PHE A 42 9.19 3.18 5.14
N VAL A 43 8.90 4.11 4.24
CA VAL A 43 8.82 5.53 4.54
C VAL A 43 7.41 6.01 4.22
N SER A 44 6.86 6.90 5.04
CA SER A 44 5.54 7.45 4.80
C SER A 44 5.57 8.97 4.78
N THR A 45 4.92 9.55 3.79
CA THR A 45 4.62 10.98 3.72
C THR A 45 3.10 11.21 3.76
N ALA A 46 2.33 10.16 4.04
CA ALA A 46 0.89 10.25 4.11
C ALA A 46 0.43 11.00 5.36
N SER A 47 -0.69 11.72 5.23
CA SER A 47 -1.34 12.38 6.35
C SER A 47 -2.53 11.56 6.80
N TRP A 48 -2.68 11.37 8.10
CA TRP A 48 -3.75 10.58 8.70
C TRP A 48 -4.67 11.48 9.55
N PRO A 49 -5.95 11.11 9.68
CA PRO A 49 -6.81 11.78 10.67
C PRO A 49 -6.22 11.61 12.06
N ALA A 50 -6.47 12.60 12.92
CA ALA A 50 -5.74 12.77 14.18
C ALA A 50 -5.58 11.53 15.07
N GLU A 51 -6.56 10.66 15.12
CA GLU A 51 -6.56 9.51 16.01
C GLU A 51 -6.37 8.18 15.30
N ASP A 52 -6.48 8.18 13.99
CA ASP A 52 -6.42 6.94 13.20
C ASP A 52 -5.15 6.92 12.36
N ASN A 53 -4.38 5.85 12.52
CA ASN A 53 -3.17 5.64 11.75
C ASN A 53 -3.00 4.15 11.52
N TYR A 54 -3.13 3.73 10.29
CA TYR A 54 -3.04 2.33 9.92
C TYR A 54 -1.77 2.01 9.12
N GLU A 55 -0.73 2.83 9.28
CA GLU A 55 0.54 2.60 8.58
C GLU A 55 1.15 1.24 8.90
N SER A 56 1.02 0.77 10.14
CA SER A 56 1.55 -0.54 10.52
C SER A 56 0.88 -1.66 9.74
N ALA A 57 -0.43 -1.58 9.56
CA ALA A 57 -1.16 -2.58 8.78
C ALA A 57 -0.73 -2.56 7.31
N ILE A 58 -0.52 -1.37 6.75
CA ILE A 58 -0.05 -1.20 5.38
C ILE A 58 1.35 -1.78 5.23
N ARG A 59 2.26 -1.44 6.15
CA ARG A 59 3.64 -1.93 6.13
C ARG A 59 3.69 -3.46 6.21
N GLU A 60 2.93 -4.04 7.14
CA GLU A 60 2.87 -5.49 7.29
C GLU A 60 2.37 -6.17 6.02
N ALA A 61 1.35 -5.61 5.39
CA ALA A 61 0.80 -6.14 4.15
C ALA A 61 1.82 -6.08 3.01
N VAL A 62 2.53 -4.96 2.88
CA VAL A 62 3.58 -4.79 1.88
C VAL A 62 4.70 -5.81 2.11
N GLU A 63 5.17 -5.93 3.33
CA GLU A 63 6.26 -6.86 3.67
C GLU A 63 5.86 -8.31 3.40
N GLU A 64 4.63 -8.67 3.71
CA GLU A 64 4.10 -10.00 3.43
C GLU A 64 4.18 -10.35 1.95
N VAL A 65 3.76 -9.44 1.08
CA VAL A 65 3.78 -9.67 -0.36
C VAL A 65 5.21 -9.70 -0.89
N LEU A 66 6.08 -8.79 -0.42
CA LEU A 66 7.48 -8.77 -0.84
C LEU A 66 8.19 -10.06 -0.48
N LEU A 67 7.98 -10.57 0.72
CA LEU A 67 8.57 -11.84 1.15
C LEU A 67 8.04 -13.01 0.32
N GLU A 68 6.74 -13.01 0.03
CA GLU A 68 6.13 -14.05 -0.79
C GLU A 68 6.63 -14.04 -2.22
N ARG A 69 6.74 -12.85 -2.83
CA ARG A 69 7.06 -12.71 -4.25
C ARG A 69 8.55 -12.70 -4.55
N LEU A 70 9.33 -12.06 -3.68
CA LEU A 70 10.77 -11.87 -3.89
C LEU A 70 11.63 -12.73 -2.97
N GLY A 71 11.03 -13.34 -1.96
CA GLY A 71 11.76 -14.12 -0.96
C GLY A 71 12.57 -13.30 0.02
N SER A 72 12.59 -11.97 -0.13
CA SER A 72 13.40 -11.08 0.69
C SER A 72 12.89 -9.66 0.59
N LEU A 73 13.13 -8.86 1.63
CA LEU A 73 12.86 -7.42 1.59
C LEU A 73 14.02 -6.63 1.00
N ARG A 74 15.15 -7.28 0.73
CA ARG A 74 16.35 -6.60 0.26
C ARG A 74 16.13 -5.83 -1.02
N MET A 75 16.78 -4.69 -1.13
CA MET A 75 16.87 -3.89 -2.35
C MET A 75 15.52 -3.41 -2.87
N THR A 76 14.59 -3.17 -1.96
CA THR A 76 13.30 -2.57 -2.31
C THR A 76 12.94 -1.50 -1.28
N ARG A 77 12.92 -0.26 -1.71
CA ARG A 77 12.44 0.85 -0.87
C ARG A 77 10.97 1.10 -1.16
N VAL A 78 10.18 1.25 -0.10
CA VAL A 78 8.74 1.48 -0.20
C VAL A 78 8.39 2.84 0.38
N LEU A 79 7.67 3.63 -0.39
CA LEU A 79 7.18 4.93 0.03
C LEU A 79 5.66 4.93 -0.02
N LEU A 80 5.01 5.14 1.12
CA LEU A 80 3.58 5.41 1.18
C LEU A 80 3.41 6.90 0.97
N LYS A 81 3.04 7.30 -0.25
CA LYS A 81 2.97 8.71 -0.62
C LYS A 81 1.75 9.40 -0.06
N ARG A 82 0.61 8.73 -0.11
CA ARG A 82 -0.65 9.28 0.39
C ARG A 82 -1.67 8.17 0.56
N ILE A 83 -2.73 8.52 1.29
CA ILE A 83 -3.89 7.64 1.49
C ILE A 83 -5.15 8.37 1.07
N GLY A 84 -6.20 7.61 0.76
CA GLY A 84 -7.55 8.14 0.62
C GLY A 84 -8.36 7.71 1.82
N TRP A 85 -9.10 8.63 2.40
CA TRP A 85 -9.86 8.41 3.62
C TRP A 85 -11.34 8.64 3.39
N ASN A 86 -12.16 7.72 3.91
CA ASN A 86 -13.61 7.86 3.97
C ASN A 86 -14.00 7.77 5.45
N GLU A 87 -14.61 8.83 5.99
CA GLU A 87 -14.90 8.93 7.42
C GLU A 87 -15.77 7.80 7.97
N ILE A 88 -16.62 7.23 7.14
CA ILE A 88 -17.56 6.21 7.57
C ILE A 88 -16.97 4.80 7.38
N ASP A 89 -16.35 4.55 6.25
CA ASP A 89 -15.99 3.19 5.82
C ASP A 89 -14.51 2.84 5.89
N SER A 90 -13.63 3.83 6.04
CA SER A 90 -12.20 3.55 6.14
C SER A 90 -11.86 2.82 7.44
N CYS A 91 -11.07 1.77 7.32
CA CYS A 91 -10.70 0.94 8.46
C CYS A 91 -9.40 0.20 8.17
N GLU A 92 -8.81 -0.38 9.21
CA GLU A 92 -7.57 -1.13 9.11
C GLU A 92 -7.64 -2.23 8.04
N SER A 93 -8.73 -3.00 8.01
CA SER A 93 -8.93 -4.07 7.03
C SER A 93 -8.94 -3.53 5.60
N GLY A 94 -9.56 -2.38 5.37
CA GLY A 94 -9.60 -1.75 4.07
C GLY A 94 -8.21 -1.34 3.60
N PHE A 95 -7.42 -0.71 4.45
CA PHE A 95 -6.06 -0.30 4.12
C PHE A 95 -5.15 -1.50 3.93
N ARG A 96 -5.28 -2.54 4.76
CA ARG A 96 -4.50 -3.76 4.59
C ARG A 96 -4.77 -4.40 3.23
N ARG A 97 -6.04 -4.54 2.85
CA ARG A 97 -6.43 -5.13 1.56
C ARG A 97 -5.97 -4.28 0.39
N ALA A 98 -6.07 -2.96 0.50
CA ALA A 98 -5.58 -2.05 -0.53
C ALA A 98 -4.07 -2.19 -0.71
N ALA A 99 -3.32 -2.26 0.39
CA ALA A 99 -1.87 -2.41 0.35
C ALA A 99 -1.45 -3.76 -0.23
N LEU A 100 -2.13 -4.85 0.15
CA LEU A 100 -1.87 -6.17 -0.42
C LEU A 100 -2.07 -6.15 -1.93
N ALA A 101 -3.19 -5.63 -2.39
CA ALA A 101 -3.50 -5.58 -3.82
C ALA A 101 -2.56 -4.67 -4.59
N ALA A 102 -2.21 -3.51 -4.03
CA ALA A 102 -1.30 -2.57 -4.67
C ALA A 102 0.09 -3.17 -4.83
N THR A 103 0.60 -3.83 -3.79
CA THR A 103 1.92 -4.45 -3.84
C THR A 103 1.95 -5.62 -4.83
N LYS A 104 0.92 -6.44 -4.83
CA LYS A 104 0.80 -7.52 -5.81
C LYS A 104 0.79 -6.98 -7.24
N ALA A 105 0.04 -5.91 -7.48
CA ALA A 105 -0.02 -5.28 -8.79
C ALA A 105 1.34 -4.74 -9.24
N ALA A 106 2.11 -4.17 -8.32
CA ALA A 106 3.44 -3.62 -8.61
C ALA A 106 4.42 -4.70 -9.08
N PHE A 107 4.30 -5.92 -8.56
CA PHE A 107 5.21 -7.03 -8.86
C PHE A 107 4.60 -8.12 -9.73
N GLU A 108 3.44 -7.87 -10.27
CA GLU A 108 2.81 -8.73 -11.25
C GLU A 108 3.40 -8.42 -12.62
N VAL A 109 3.89 -9.44 -13.27
CA VAL A 109 4.52 -9.29 -14.58
C VAL A 109 3.77 -10.12 -15.62
#